data_95dfd171a3877496f34d4143d79416ec
#
_entry.id   95dfd171a3877496f34d4143d79416ec
#
_cell.length_a   1.000
_cell.length_b   1.000
_cell.length_c   1.000
_cell.angle_alpha   90.00
_cell.angle_beta   90.00
_cell.angle_gamma   90.00
#
_symmetry.space_group_name_H-M   'P 1'
#
loop_
_entity.id
_entity.type
_entity.pdbx_description
1 polymer ?
#
loop_
_entity_poly.entity_id
_entity_poly.type
_entity_poly.pdbx_seq_one_letter_code
_entity_poly.pdbx_strand_id
1 'polypeptide(L)'
;MKRFIMTLLAAASLVATTALAQPEYVAIEMEIDVNKPASEVWAKVGGYCDISEWLGLDCEISSGDGSLGTVRSLLGGRILEILVAETELSYGYTQPAPPEGFYDHYHGFLEARPVGANRSKLLYTLMLDVSNLEDQAAKDANIARRRGMFEGALATMKEMAEQ
;
A
#
# COMPACT_ATOMS: atom_id res chain seq x y z
N MET A 1 70.48 -12.84 36.38
CA MET A 1 69.29 -13.49 35.87
C MET A 1 68.23 -12.40 35.66
N LYS A 2 68.02 -11.90 34.41
CA LYS A 2 67.00 -10.87 34.05
C LYS A 2 65.79 -11.58 33.56
N ARG A 3 64.64 -11.47 34.27
CA ARG A 3 63.35 -11.99 33.81
C ARG A 3 62.68 -10.95 32.88
N PHE A 4 62.49 -11.32 31.61
CA PHE A 4 61.69 -10.56 30.68
C PHE A 4 60.21 -10.93 30.91
N ILE A 5 59.38 -9.96 31.28
CA ILE A 5 57.95 -10.10 31.33
C ILE A 5 57.41 -9.63 29.94
N MET A 6 56.90 -10.58 29.20
CA MET A 6 56.27 -10.33 27.87
C MET A 6 54.78 -10.07 28.10
N THR A 7 54.37 -8.80 27.98
CA THR A 7 52.95 -8.40 28.08
C THR A 7 52.28 -8.63 26.74
N LEU A 8 51.37 -9.62 26.66
CA LEU A 8 50.51 -9.81 25.49
C LEU A 8 49.40 -8.77 25.53
N LEU A 9 49.39 -7.82 24.61
CA LEU A 9 48.21 -6.99 24.30
C LEU A 9 47.25 -7.78 23.40
N ALA A 10 46.13 -8.19 23.95
CA ALA A 10 45.03 -8.74 23.17
C ALA A 10 44.24 -7.56 22.54
N ALA A 11 44.36 -7.36 21.23
CA ALA A 11 43.55 -6.43 20.49
C ALA A 11 42.15 -7.05 20.25
N ALA A 12 41.14 -6.59 20.99
CA ALA A 12 39.76 -6.94 20.75
C ALA A 12 39.25 -6.15 19.52
N SER A 13 39.12 -6.81 18.38
CA SER A 13 38.49 -6.25 17.17
C SER A 13 36.98 -6.17 17.40
N LEU A 14 36.43 -4.96 17.61
CA LEU A 14 35.00 -4.74 17.53
C LEU A 14 34.57 -4.88 16.06
N VAL A 15 33.94 -5.99 15.72
CA VAL A 15 33.21 -6.14 14.47
C VAL A 15 31.88 -5.39 14.63
N ALA A 16 31.81 -4.19 14.08
CA ALA A 16 30.53 -3.47 13.95
C ALA A 16 29.67 -4.23 12.95
N THR A 17 28.73 -5.03 13.44
CA THR A 17 27.64 -5.56 12.61
C THR A 17 26.72 -4.41 12.25
N THR A 18 26.69 -4.01 10.97
CA THR A 18 25.64 -3.16 10.45
C THR A 18 24.33 -3.94 10.58
N ALA A 19 23.52 -3.61 11.59
CA ALA A 19 22.16 -4.10 11.66
C ALA A 19 21.41 -3.52 10.46
N LEU A 20 21.12 -4.34 9.46
CA LEU A 20 20.14 -3.99 8.44
C LEU A 20 18.80 -3.84 9.16
N ALA A 21 18.14 -2.69 8.99
CA ALA A 21 16.82 -2.49 9.54
C ALA A 21 15.92 -3.61 8.98
N GLN A 22 15.24 -4.33 9.86
CA GLN A 22 14.27 -5.32 9.43
C GLN A 22 13.02 -4.60 8.93
N PRO A 23 12.36 -5.10 7.85
CA PRO A 23 11.10 -4.55 7.40
C PRO A 23 10.07 -4.52 8.54
N GLU A 24 9.32 -3.43 8.62
CA GLU A 24 8.21 -3.26 9.57
C GLU A 24 6.94 -3.01 8.79
N TYR A 25 6.12 -4.06 8.66
CA TYR A 25 4.89 -4.00 7.88
C TYR A 25 3.70 -3.56 8.73
N VAL A 26 2.90 -2.67 8.16
CA VAL A 26 1.60 -2.28 8.73
C VAL A 26 0.50 -2.55 7.72
N ALA A 27 -0.68 -2.97 8.22
CA ALA A 27 -1.91 -3.05 7.48
C ALA A 27 -2.88 -1.95 7.95
N ILE A 28 -3.44 -1.19 7.01
CA ILE A 28 -4.46 -0.18 7.26
C ILE A 28 -5.75 -0.68 6.62
N GLU A 29 -6.63 -1.24 7.45
CA GLU A 29 -7.94 -1.74 7.01
C GLU A 29 -8.99 -0.65 7.19
N MET A 30 -9.79 -0.43 6.15
CA MET A 30 -10.85 0.58 6.10
C MET A 30 -12.06 -0.01 5.41
N GLU A 31 -13.25 0.34 5.85
CA GLU A 31 -14.50 -0.14 5.24
C GLU A 31 -15.62 0.89 5.33
N ILE A 32 -16.60 0.78 4.43
CA ILE A 32 -17.83 1.57 4.46
C ILE A 32 -19.01 0.73 3.96
N ASP A 33 -20.17 0.86 4.62
CA ASP A 33 -21.43 0.25 4.17
C ASP A 33 -22.02 1.02 2.98
N VAL A 34 -22.50 0.28 1.96
CA VAL A 34 -23.15 0.82 0.76
C VAL A 34 -24.52 0.17 0.59
N ASN A 35 -25.57 0.97 0.36
CA ASN A 35 -26.95 0.53 0.20
C ASN A 35 -27.29 0.13 -1.25
N LYS A 36 -26.41 -0.67 -1.85
CA LYS A 36 -26.52 -1.22 -3.21
C LYS A 36 -25.92 -2.63 -3.26
N PRO A 37 -26.35 -3.48 -4.20
CA PRO A 37 -25.67 -4.75 -4.47
C PRO A 37 -24.20 -4.55 -4.81
N ALA A 38 -23.33 -5.47 -4.39
CA ALA A 38 -21.89 -5.36 -4.61
C ALA A 38 -21.52 -5.28 -6.11
N SER A 39 -22.24 -5.97 -6.99
CA SER A 39 -22.01 -5.92 -8.42
C SER A 39 -22.32 -4.54 -9.03
N GLU A 40 -23.37 -3.87 -8.54
CA GLU A 40 -23.69 -2.50 -8.98
C GLU A 40 -22.65 -1.49 -8.48
N VAL A 41 -22.20 -1.65 -7.23
CA VAL A 41 -21.11 -0.84 -6.67
C VAL A 41 -19.84 -1.04 -7.47
N TRP A 42 -19.46 -2.29 -7.73
CA TRP A 42 -18.24 -2.61 -8.46
C TRP A 42 -18.25 -2.07 -9.88
N ALA A 43 -19.39 -2.13 -10.55
CA ALA A 43 -19.56 -1.57 -11.91
C ALA A 43 -19.36 -0.04 -11.98
N LYS A 44 -19.40 0.65 -10.84
CA LYS A 44 -19.22 2.11 -10.74
C LYS A 44 -17.82 2.54 -10.30
N VAL A 45 -17.12 1.72 -9.49
CA VAL A 45 -15.90 2.14 -8.83
C VAL A 45 -14.73 1.14 -8.96
N GLY A 46 -15.01 -0.02 -9.58
CA GLY A 46 -14.07 -1.15 -9.64
C GLY A 46 -13.12 -1.12 -10.84
N GLY A 47 -13.29 -0.22 -11.78
CA GLY A 47 -12.36 -0.08 -12.91
C GLY A 47 -10.97 0.34 -12.44
N TYR A 48 -9.93 -0.23 -13.06
CA TYR A 48 -8.56 -0.04 -12.56
C TYR A 48 -8.08 1.42 -12.64
N CYS A 49 -8.67 2.24 -13.52
CA CYS A 49 -8.44 3.69 -13.58
C CYS A 49 -9.57 4.55 -13.00
N ASP A 50 -10.61 3.96 -12.39
CA ASP A 50 -11.67 4.73 -11.72
C ASP A 50 -11.15 5.50 -10.49
N ILE A 51 -9.92 5.24 -10.07
CA ILE A 51 -9.19 6.03 -9.06
C ILE A 51 -9.15 7.52 -9.42
N SER A 52 -9.22 7.86 -10.69
CA SER A 52 -9.30 9.25 -11.15
C SER A 52 -10.60 9.93 -10.70
N GLU A 53 -11.68 9.20 -10.57
CA GLU A 53 -12.98 9.72 -10.19
C GLU A 53 -13.15 9.80 -8.67
N TRP A 54 -12.75 8.76 -7.94
CA TRP A 54 -12.99 8.71 -6.50
C TRP A 54 -11.81 9.22 -5.64
N LEU A 55 -10.61 9.41 -6.20
CA LEU A 55 -9.47 10.01 -5.50
C LEU A 55 -8.92 11.27 -6.19
N GLY A 56 -9.43 11.61 -7.38
CA GLY A 56 -9.02 12.80 -8.11
C GLY A 56 -7.59 12.76 -8.65
N LEU A 57 -7.06 11.56 -8.90
CA LEU A 57 -5.72 11.36 -9.46
C LEU A 57 -5.84 11.09 -10.97
N ASP A 58 -5.01 11.75 -11.77
CA ASP A 58 -4.87 11.34 -13.17
C ASP A 58 -4.39 9.90 -13.25
N CYS A 59 -5.03 9.10 -14.10
CA CYS A 59 -4.72 7.69 -14.30
C CYS A 59 -4.65 7.35 -15.78
N GLU A 60 -3.60 6.61 -16.15
CA GLU A 60 -3.38 6.11 -17.49
C GLU A 60 -2.92 4.65 -17.43
N ILE A 61 -3.46 3.79 -18.29
CA ILE A 61 -2.91 2.45 -18.49
C ILE A 61 -1.65 2.57 -19.35
N SER A 62 -0.51 2.41 -18.71
CA SER A 62 0.80 2.53 -19.36
C SER A 62 1.29 1.21 -20.00
N SER A 63 0.74 0.06 -19.56
CA SER A 63 1.04 -1.27 -20.11
C SER A 63 -0.02 -2.27 -19.73
N GLY A 64 -0.28 -3.25 -20.59
CA GLY A 64 -1.25 -4.33 -20.37
C GLY A 64 -2.61 -4.04 -21.00
N ASP A 65 -3.56 -4.93 -20.78
CA ASP A 65 -4.88 -4.97 -21.42
C ASP A 65 -6.06 -4.98 -20.42
N GLY A 66 -5.77 -4.72 -19.15
CA GLY A 66 -6.74 -4.78 -18.06
C GLY A 66 -6.68 -6.06 -17.23
N SER A 67 -5.96 -7.09 -17.68
CA SER A 67 -5.74 -8.32 -16.93
C SER A 67 -4.56 -8.23 -15.96
N LEU A 68 -4.30 -9.31 -15.21
CA LEU A 68 -3.14 -9.39 -14.29
C LEU A 68 -1.84 -9.00 -14.99
N GLY A 69 -1.05 -8.16 -14.34
CA GLY A 69 0.18 -7.58 -14.87
C GLY A 69 -0.02 -6.22 -15.55
N THR A 70 -1.26 -5.76 -15.73
CA THR A 70 -1.54 -4.41 -16.22
C THR A 70 -0.95 -3.36 -15.28
N VAL A 71 -0.31 -2.35 -15.87
CA VAL A 71 0.32 -1.25 -15.14
C VAL A 71 -0.48 0.02 -15.38
N ARG A 72 -0.93 0.64 -14.29
CA ARG A 72 -1.44 2.02 -14.34
C ARG A 72 -0.38 3.00 -13.86
N SER A 73 -0.37 4.15 -14.46
CA SER A 73 0.47 5.30 -14.15
C SER A 73 -0.39 6.40 -13.53
N LEU A 74 0.02 6.92 -12.38
CA LEU A 74 -0.67 7.97 -11.66
C LEU A 74 0.25 9.19 -11.52
N LEU A 75 -0.35 10.38 -11.36
CA LEU A 75 0.36 11.64 -11.12
C LEU A 75 1.46 11.92 -12.18
N GLY A 76 1.11 11.71 -13.46
CA GLY A 76 2.05 11.96 -14.56
C GLY A 76 3.25 11.01 -14.56
N GLY A 77 3.10 9.76 -14.15
CA GLY A 77 4.17 8.76 -14.15
C GLY A 77 4.99 8.67 -12.87
N ARG A 78 4.64 9.46 -11.84
CA ARG A 78 5.38 9.42 -10.56
C ARG A 78 5.06 8.19 -9.72
N ILE A 79 3.90 7.59 -9.93
CA ILE A 79 3.48 6.35 -9.27
C ILE A 79 3.10 5.35 -10.35
N LEU A 80 3.68 4.17 -10.27
CA LEU A 80 3.30 3.02 -11.09
C LEU A 80 2.68 1.98 -10.18
N GLU A 81 1.58 1.39 -10.62
CA GLU A 81 0.89 0.32 -9.90
C GLU A 81 0.61 -0.85 -10.84
N ILE A 82 1.01 -2.03 -10.40
CA ILE A 82 0.87 -3.28 -11.14
C ILE A 82 -0.30 -4.07 -10.56
N LEU A 83 -1.28 -4.43 -11.38
CA LEU A 83 -2.39 -5.30 -11.00
C LEU A 83 -1.85 -6.72 -10.74
N VAL A 84 -1.94 -7.19 -9.50
CA VAL A 84 -1.35 -8.48 -9.08
C VAL A 84 -2.37 -9.50 -8.58
N ALA A 85 -3.59 -9.08 -8.33
CA ALA A 85 -4.69 -9.95 -7.93
C ALA A 85 -6.01 -9.38 -8.47
N GLU A 86 -6.92 -10.26 -8.88
CA GLU A 86 -8.23 -9.88 -9.40
C GLU A 86 -9.25 -10.98 -9.13
N THR A 87 -10.45 -10.56 -8.76
CA THR A 87 -11.65 -11.41 -8.73
C THR A 87 -12.79 -10.65 -9.44
N GLU A 88 -13.98 -11.23 -9.47
CA GLU A 88 -15.16 -10.56 -10.04
C GLU A 88 -15.49 -9.21 -9.35
N LEU A 89 -15.20 -9.06 -8.06
CA LEU A 89 -15.56 -7.90 -7.24
C LEU A 89 -14.39 -7.34 -6.42
N SER A 90 -13.18 -7.60 -6.84
CA SER A 90 -11.99 -7.06 -6.16
C SER A 90 -10.79 -6.98 -7.06
N TYR A 91 -9.85 -6.11 -6.72
CA TYR A 91 -8.50 -6.16 -7.25
C TYR A 91 -7.46 -5.84 -6.18
N GLY A 92 -6.24 -6.33 -6.43
CA GLY A 92 -5.06 -5.98 -5.64
C GLY A 92 -3.93 -5.50 -6.54
N TYR A 93 -3.19 -4.52 -6.06
CA TYR A 93 -2.06 -3.95 -6.79
C TYR A 93 -0.82 -3.80 -5.90
N THR A 94 0.32 -3.70 -6.54
CA THR A 94 1.60 -3.38 -5.88
C THR A 94 2.26 -2.19 -6.56
N GLN A 95 2.98 -1.40 -5.79
CA GLN A 95 3.91 -0.41 -6.34
C GLN A 95 5.29 -1.06 -6.39
N PRO A 96 5.96 -1.10 -7.56
CA PRO A 96 7.35 -1.50 -7.61
C PRO A 96 8.18 -0.47 -6.84
N ALA A 97 9.06 -0.94 -5.95
CA ALA A 97 9.97 -0.05 -5.25
C ALA A 97 10.92 0.59 -6.27
N PRO A 98 10.92 1.92 -6.43
CA PRO A 98 11.94 2.56 -7.24
C PRO A 98 13.30 2.38 -6.57
N PRO A 99 14.42 2.42 -7.31
CA PRO A 99 15.77 2.24 -6.75
C PRO A 99 16.11 3.18 -5.60
N GLU A 100 15.43 4.33 -5.52
CA GLU A 100 15.53 5.33 -4.44
C GLU A 100 14.16 5.52 -3.76
N GLY A 101 13.36 4.46 -3.71
CA GLY A 101 11.96 4.52 -3.28
C GLY A 101 11.79 4.72 -1.79
N PHE A 102 10.69 5.39 -1.46
CA PHE A 102 10.31 5.66 -0.08
C PHE A 102 9.75 4.42 0.63
N TYR A 103 9.22 3.46 -0.15
CA TYR A 103 8.68 2.21 0.35
C TYR A 103 9.37 1.02 -0.29
N ASP A 104 9.82 0.08 0.51
CA ASP A 104 10.31 -1.21 0.02
C ASP A 104 9.17 -2.13 -0.40
N HIS A 105 7.97 -1.91 0.19
CA HIS A 105 6.77 -2.65 -0.10
C HIS A 105 5.54 -1.76 0.04
N TYR A 106 4.67 -1.80 -0.99
CA TYR A 106 3.37 -1.15 -0.95
C TYR A 106 2.36 -1.96 -1.75
N HIS A 107 1.28 -2.36 -1.10
CA HIS A 107 0.16 -3.06 -1.72
C HIS A 107 -1.16 -2.37 -1.34
N GLY A 108 -2.09 -2.36 -2.28
CA GLY A 108 -3.47 -1.94 -2.03
C GLY A 108 -4.45 -2.99 -2.53
N PHE A 109 -5.55 -3.15 -1.82
CA PHE A 109 -6.65 -4.06 -2.17
C PHE A 109 -7.96 -3.32 -2.04
N LEU A 110 -8.79 -3.40 -3.06
CA LEU A 110 -10.16 -2.89 -3.07
C LEU A 110 -11.12 -4.05 -3.34
N GLU A 111 -12.19 -4.13 -2.56
CA GLU A 111 -13.22 -5.16 -2.70
C GLU A 111 -14.62 -4.57 -2.48
N ALA A 112 -15.58 -4.98 -3.28
CA ALA A 112 -17.00 -4.80 -3.01
C ALA A 112 -17.59 -6.12 -2.50
N ARG A 113 -17.82 -6.23 -1.19
CA ARG A 113 -18.28 -7.46 -0.54
C ARG A 113 -19.79 -7.46 -0.35
N PRO A 114 -20.53 -8.47 -0.87
CA PRO A 114 -21.95 -8.58 -0.59
C PRO A 114 -22.22 -8.84 0.90
N VAL A 115 -23.17 -8.10 1.50
CA VAL A 115 -23.64 -8.33 2.87
C VAL A 115 -25.16 -8.55 2.92
N GLY A 116 -25.81 -8.54 1.77
CA GLY A 116 -27.24 -8.80 1.59
C GLY A 116 -27.64 -8.54 0.12
N ALA A 117 -28.90 -8.80 -0.21
CA ALA A 117 -29.37 -8.69 -1.59
C ALA A 117 -29.20 -7.26 -2.19
N ASN A 118 -29.39 -6.23 -1.36
CA ASN A 118 -29.33 -4.83 -1.78
C ASN A 118 -28.31 -4.04 -0.92
N ARG A 119 -27.33 -4.71 -0.37
CA ARG A 119 -26.32 -4.10 0.51
C ARG A 119 -24.96 -4.74 0.31
N SER A 120 -23.94 -3.91 0.38
CA SER A 120 -22.54 -4.34 0.31
C SER A 120 -21.67 -3.52 1.27
N LYS A 121 -20.42 -3.93 1.37
CA LYS A 121 -19.34 -3.13 1.96
C LYS A 121 -18.28 -2.90 0.90
N LEU A 122 -17.76 -1.68 0.84
CA LEU A 122 -16.48 -1.41 0.21
C LEU A 122 -15.40 -1.56 1.26
N LEU A 123 -14.38 -2.36 0.97
CA LEU A 123 -13.21 -2.58 1.81
C LEU A 123 -11.97 -2.09 1.08
N TYR A 124 -11.15 -1.32 1.76
CA TYR A 124 -9.86 -0.91 1.24
C TYR A 124 -8.77 -1.27 2.25
N THR A 125 -7.81 -2.06 1.84
CA THR A 125 -6.67 -2.44 2.67
C THR A 125 -5.38 -1.96 2.02
N LEU A 126 -4.58 -1.23 2.78
CA LEU A 126 -3.19 -0.92 2.42
C LEU A 126 -2.25 -1.75 3.27
N MET A 127 -1.21 -2.29 2.66
CA MET A 127 -0.09 -2.91 3.36
C MET A 127 1.21 -2.27 2.87
N LEU A 128 2.01 -1.76 3.79
CA LEU A 128 3.24 -1.04 3.47
C LEU A 128 4.33 -1.28 4.51
N ASP A 129 5.57 -1.15 4.08
CA ASP A 129 6.73 -1.11 4.96
C ASP A 129 6.92 0.32 5.49
N VAL A 130 7.07 0.47 6.80
CA VAL A 130 7.32 1.74 7.48
C VAL A 130 8.69 1.79 8.14
N SER A 131 9.54 0.78 7.91
CA SER A 131 10.87 0.68 8.53
C SER A 131 11.82 1.81 8.14
N ASN A 132 11.58 2.46 6.98
CA ASN A 132 12.37 3.59 6.47
C ASN A 132 11.94 4.95 7.03
N LEU A 133 10.93 5.02 7.89
CA LEU A 133 10.51 6.24 8.58
C LEU A 133 11.33 6.46 9.85
N GLU A 134 11.67 7.73 10.12
CA GLU A 134 12.66 8.11 11.15
C GLU A 134 12.33 7.61 12.54
N ASP A 135 11.05 7.74 12.95
CA ASP A 135 10.61 7.41 14.30
C ASP A 135 9.13 7.01 14.37
N GLN A 136 8.66 6.63 15.54
CA GLN A 136 7.27 6.23 15.74
C GLN A 136 6.27 7.33 15.42
N ALA A 137 6.58 8.59 15.71
CA ALA A 137 5.70 9.72 15.40
C ALA A 137 5.54 9.92 13.89
N ALA A 138 6.62 9.75 13.12
CA ALA A 138 6.57 9.78 11.65
C ALA A 138 5.76 8.61 11.09
N LYS A 139 5.89 7.40 11.66
CA LYS A 139 5.09 6.22 11.29
C LYS A 139 3.62 6.45 11.54
N ASP A 140 3.25 6.90 12.75
CA ASP A 140 1.87 7.17 13.14
C ASP A 140 1.24 8.26 12.27
N ALA A 141 1.96 9.33 11.99
CA ALA A 141 1.50 10.41 11.10
C ALA A 141 1.29 9.92 9.66
N ASN A 142 2.17 9.06 9.15
CA ASN A 142 2.03 8.46 7.82
C ASN A 142 0.78 7.58 7.74
N ILE A 143 0.58 6.70 8.71
CA ILE A 143 -0.59 5.81 8.80
C ILE A 143 -1.87 6.62 8.88
N ALA A 144 -1.93 7.62 9.76
CA ALA A 144 -3.11 8.48 9.95
C ALA A 144 -3.46 9.25 8.66
N ARG A 145 -2.47 9.83 7.97
CA ARG A 145 -2.66 10.53 6.70
C ARG A 145 -3.21 9.61 5.61
N ARG A 146 -2.66 8.39 5.48
CA ARG A 146 -3.16 7.42 4.49
C ARG A 146 -4.57 6.97 4.82
N ARG A 147 -4.85 6.65 6.07
CA ARG A 147 -6.19 6.29 6.53
C ARG A 147 -7.19 7.39 6.16
N GLY A 148 -6.95 8.63 6.53
CA GLY A 148 -7.87 9.73 6.22
C GLY A 148 -8.09 9.93 4.72
N MET A 149 -7.05 9.78 3.89
CA MET A 149 -7.16 9.88 2.44
C MET A 149 -8.06 8.77 1.87
N PHE A 150 -7.87 7.52 2.26
CA PHE A 150 -8.63 6.40 1.71
C PHE A 150 -10.02 6.22 2.35
N GLU A 151 -10.24 6.65 3.58
CA GLU A 151 -11.59 6.78 4.14
C GLU A 151 -12.39 7.84 3.36
N GLY A 152 -11.77 8.96 2.97
CA GLY A 152 -12.37 9.94 2.08
C GLY A 152 -12.69 9.36 0.70
N ALA A 153 -11.78 8.58 0.13
CA ALA A 153 -12.02 7.88 -1.14
C ALA A 153 -13.19 6.90 -1.06
N LEU A 154 -13.27 6.10 0.01
CA LEU A 154 -14.40 5.20 0.27
C LEU A 154 -15.74 5.96 0.36
N ALA A 155 -15.75 7.13 1.00
CA ALA A 155 -16.94 7.97 1.07
C ALA A 155 -17.38 8.46 -0.33
N THR A 156 -16.43 8.90 -1.16
CA THR A 156 -16.69 9.28 -2.55
C THR A 156 -17.21 8.10 -3.38
N MET A 157 -16.58 6.93 -3.28
CA MET A 157 -17.04 5.71 -3.97
C MET A 157 -18.48 5.35 -3.57
N LYS A 158 -18.82 5.45 -2.27
CA LYS A 158 -20.18 5.22 -1.79
C LYS A 158 -21.16 6.21 -2.41
N GLU A 159 -20.86 7.49 -2.44
CA GLU A 159 -21.70 8.52 -3.07
C GLU A 159 -21.92 8.23 -4.54
N MET A 160 -20.87 7.86 -5.29
CA MET A 160 -20.95 7.48 -6.71
C MET A 160 -21.84 6.25 -6.91
N ALA A 161 -21.75 5.27 -6.05
CA ALA A 161 -22.50 4.02 -6.17
C ALA A 161 -23.98 4.17 -5.77
N GLU A 162 -24.32 5.08 -4.88
CA GLU A 162 -25.69 5.29 -4.38
C GLU A 162 -26.51 6.31 -5.22
N GLN A 163 -25.87 6.97 -6.20
CA GLN A 163 -26.58 7.81 -7.20
C GLN A 163 -27.31 6.93 -8.22
#